data_2ff1c2e056051978549bf91fb4aab1e2
#
_entry.id   2ff1c2e056051978549bf91fb4aab1e2
#
_cell.length_a   1.000
_cell.length_b   1.000
_cell.length_c   1.000
_cell.angle_alpha   90.00
_cell.angle_beta   90.00
_cell.angle_gamma   90.00
#
_symmetry.space_group_name_H-M   'P 1'
#
loop_
_entity.id
_entity.type
_entity.pdbx_description
1 polymer ?
#
loop_
_entity_poly.entity_id
_entity_poly.type
_entity_poly.pdbx_seq_one_letter_code
_entity_poly.pdbx_strand_id
1 'polypeptide(L)'
;LAERIGKLFATTDSELMTEAIAQAMSIHNLTLPNALMRTLPAFRGAFTLAIMDRDTLVGVRDPHGFRPLCLGRHEHGWVIASETAALDILGAEFVREVEPGEMVVIDATGVRSLRPFSSQESSLCLFEFVYFARPDSTLYGHNIHAARRRMGEQLATQAPADVDVVVPVPESGIPAAQGYAAASGIPFRDGLVKNRYVGRTFIQPAQSMRDRGIRMKL
;
A
#
# COMPACT_ATOMS: atom_id res chain seq x y z
N LEU A 1 5.01 20.84 13.31
CA LEU A 1 6.33 20.37 12.85
C LEU A 1 6.96 21.40 11.90
N ALA A 2 6.25 21.84 10.87
CA ALA A 2 6.76 22.77 9.86
C ALA A 2 7.32 24.09 10.44
N GLU A 3 6.76 24.60 11.52
CA GLU A 3 7.24 25.83 12.20
C GLU A 3 8.60 25.68 12.90
N ARG A 4 9.06 24.45 13.13
CA ARG A 4 10.33 24.12 13.79
C ARG A 4 11.41 23.72 12.82
N ILE A 5 11.07 23.47 11.58
CA ILE A 5 11.96 23.04 10.52
C ILE A 5 12.27 24.25 9.66
N GLY A 6 13.50 24.47 9.35
CA GLY A 6 13.94 25.61 8.55
C GLY A 6 13.28 25.68 7.17
N LYS A 7 13.88 26.35 6.22
CA LYS A 7 13.32 26.56 4.89
C LYS A 7 13.19 25.22 4.13
N LEU A 8 11.94 24.81 3.85
CA LEU A 8 11.63 23.67 2.97
C LEU A 8 11.73 24.12 1.49
N PHE A 9 12.13 23.23 0.62
CA PHE A 9 12.26 23.49 -0.83
C PHE A 9 11.02 23.02 -1.62
N ALA A 10 10.29 22.03 -1.10
CA ALA A 10 9.06 21.52 -1.65
C ALA A 10 7.88 21.67 -0.67
N THR A 11 6.71 21.27 -1.11
CA THR A 11 5.47 21.30 -0.32
C THR A 11 4.96 19.89 0.02
N THR A 12 5.88 18.90 -0.04
CA THR A 12 5.53 17.50 0.22
C THR A 12 5.72 17.15 1.70
N ASP A 13 4.83 16.31 2.22
CA ASP A 13 4.95 15.74 3.55
C ASP A 13 6.21 14.87 3.72
N SER A 14 6.64 14.20 2.65
CA SER A 14 7.85 13.39 2.63
C SER A 14 9.11 14.23 2.91
N GLU A 15 9.21 15.43 2.34
CA GLU A 15 10.34 16.34 2.63
C GLU A 15 10.32 16.78 4.10
N LEU A 16 9.15 17.17 4.60
CA LEU A 16 8.97 17.56 5.99
C LEU A 16 9.37 16.45 6.97
N MET A 17 8.97 15.21 6.69
CA MET A 17 9.35 14.05 7.49
C MET A 17 10.85 13.80 7.45
N THR A 18 11.44 13.83 6.24
CA THR A 18 12.89 13.61 6.04
C THR A 18 13.71 14.66 6.77
N GLU A 19 13.33 15.92 6.66
CA GLU A 19 14.04 17.03 7.33
C GLU A 19 13.93 16.92 8.85
N ALA A 20 12.76 16.56 9.39
CA ALA A 20 12.57 16.35 10.83
C ALA A 20 13.50 15.23 11.36
N ILE A 21 13.63 14.14 10.62
CA ILE A 21 14.51 13.02 10.97
C ILE A 21 15.97 13.44 10.87
N ALA A 22 16.37 14.09 9.77
CA ALA A 22 17.74 14.56 9.54
C ALA A 22 18.20 15.55 10.61
N GLN A 23 17.33 16.49 11.01
CA GLN A 23 17.61 17.41 12.10
C GLN A 23 17.78 16.69 13.44
N ALA A 24 16.92 15.71 13.74
CA ALA A 24 17.06 14.91 14.96
C ALA A 24 18.38 14.14 15.00
N MET A 25 18.83 13.60 13.87
CA MET A 25 20.13 12.95 13.74
C MET A 25 21.28 13.95 13.98
N SER A 26 21.25 15.08 13.30
CA SER A 26 22.33 16.07 13.34
C SER A 26 22.44 16.79 14.69
N ILE A 27 21.33 17.35 15.19
CA ILE A 27 21.32 18.18 16.40
C ILE A 27 21.61 17.35 17.67
N HIS A 28 21.14 16.11 17.70
CA HIS A 28 21.26 15.24 18.88
C HIS A 28 22.28 14.12 18.72
N ASN A 29 23.01 14.10 17.59
CA ASN A 29 23.97 13.04 17.26
C ASN A 29 23.38 11.63 17.40
N LEU A 30 22.18 11.43 16.84
CA LEU A 30 21.44 10.17 16.93
C LEU A 30 21.67 9.30 15.70
N THR A 31 21.65 7.99 15.90
CA THR A 31 21.51 7.02 14.81
C THR A 31 20.10 7.12 14.20
N LEU A 32 19.93 6.67 12.95
CA LEU A 32 18.63 6.68 12.27
C LEU A 32 17.50 6.04 13.11
N PRO A 33 17.65 4.84 13.71
CA PRO A 33 16.60 4.27 14.55
C PRO A 33 16.24 5.14 15.76
N ASN A 34 17.23 5.75 16.41
CA ASN A 34 16.99 6.60 17.59
C ASN A 34 16.34 7.94 17.21
N ALA A 35 16.71 8.52 16.06
CA ALA A 35 16.07 9.70 15.52
C ALA A 35 14.60 9.43 15.19
N LEU A 36 14.31 8.27 14.59
CA LEU A 36 12.95 7.82 14.30
C LEU A 36 12.14 7.60 15.59
N MET A 37 12.69 6.93 16.59
CA MET A 37 12.02 6.77 17.89
C MET A 37 11.62 8.11 18.51
N ARG A 38 12.40 9.16 18.26
CA ARG A 38 12.15 10.52 18.76
C ARG A 38 11.12 11.29 17.93
N THR A 39 11.14 11.14 16.61
CA THR A 39 10.35 11.97 15.67
C THR A 39 9.01 11.39 15.30
N LEU A 40 8.93 10.06 15.12
CA LEU A 40 7.70 9.37 14.68
C LEU A 40 6.47 9.65 15.56
N PRO A 41 6.57 9.76 16.90
CA PRO A 41 5.40 10.07 17.74
C PRO A 41 4.73 11.42 17.43
N ALA A 42 5.43 12.32 16.75
CA ALA A 42 4.88 13.62 16.32
C ALA A 42 4.17 13.56 14.96
N PHE A 43 4.35 12.48 14.18
CA PHE A 43 3.70 12.32 12.89
C PHE A 43 2.22 11.96 13.08
N ARG A 44 1.37 12.57 12.27
CA ARG A 44 -0.10 12.39 12.32
C ARG A 44 -0.59 11.89 10.97
N GLY A 45 -1.62 11.05 11.00
CA GLY A 45 -2.27 10.50 9.80
C GLY A 45 -1.80 9.08 9.46
N ALA A 46 -2.17 8.63 8.27
CA ALA A 46 -1.82 7.32 7.75
C ALA A 46 -0.49 7.39 6.99
N PHE A 47 0.46 6.57 7.36
CA PHE A 47 1.75 6.47 6.67
C PHE A 47 2.36 5.08 6.79
N THR A 48 3.04 4.68 5.74
CA THR A 48 3.94 3.54 5.72
C THR A 48 5.23 3.98 5.05
N LEU A 49 6.34 3.84 5.74
CA LEU A 49 7.61 4.41 5.34
C LEU A 49 8.67 3.31 5.20
N ALA A 50 9.46 3.41 4.14
CA ALA A 50 10.75 2.76 4.00
C ALA A 50 11.82 3.86 4.01
N ILE A 51 12.74 3.80 4.95
CA ILE A 51 13.74 4.84 5.20
C ILE A 51 15.09 4.14 5.30
N MET A 52 16.10 4.73 4.69
CA MET A 52 17.45 4.18 4.77
C MET A 52 18.50 5.27 4.96
N ASP A 53 19.55 4.93 5.65
CA ASP A 53 20.83 5.63 5.63
C ASP A 53 21.90 4.72 5.03
N ARG A 54 23.17 5.01 5.30
CA ARG A 54 24.31 4.26 4.75
C ARG A 54 24.30 2.79 5.19
N ASP A 55 23.92 2.52 6.43
CA ASP A 55 24.17 1.24 7.09
C ASP A 55 22.88 0.58 7.63
N THR A 56 21.74 1.26 7.52
CA THR A 56 20.47 0.84 8.13
C THR A 56 19.30 1.00 7.16
N LEU A 57 18.45 -0.01 7.05
CA LEU A 57 17.14 0.05 6.40
C LEU A 57 16.05 -0.07 7.47
N VAL A 58 15.07 0.81 7.42
CA VAL A 58 13.96 0.84 8.38
C VAL A 58 12.63 0.81 7.66
N GLY A 59 11.73 -0.07 8.10
CA GLY A 59 10.32 -0.08 7.71
C GLY A 59 9.44 0.33 8.88
N VAL A 60 8.50 1.25 8.66
CA VAL A 60 7.59 1.74 9.71
C VAL A 60 6.16 1.73 9.23
N ARG A 61 5.25 1.22 10.05
CA ARG A 61 3.80 1.42 9.87
C ARG A 61 3.27 2.41 10.90
N ASP A 62 2.30 3.24 10.49
CA ASP A 62 1.59 4.11 11.42
C ASP A 62 0.91 3.31 12.55
N PRO A 63 0.54 3.96 13.68
CA PRO A 63 0.01 3.25 14.85
C PRO A 63 -1.26 2.46 14.60
N HIS A 64 -2.05 2.81 13.58
CA HIS A 64 -3.27 2.09 13.19
C HIS A 64 -3.04 1.03 12.11
N GLY A 65 -1.91 1.10 11.39
CA GLY A 65 -1.58 0.19 10.31
C GLY A 65 -2.51 0.31 9.10
N PHE A 66 -2.87 1.54 8.71
CA PHE A 66 -3.77 1.79 7.59
C PHE A 66 -3.29 1.16 6.29
N ARG A 67 -2.01 1.31 5.98
CA ARG A 67 -1.42 0.75 4.75
C ARG A 67 -0.54 -0.45 5.07
N PRO A 68 -0.48 -1.45 4.17
CA PRO A 68 0.28 -2.65 4.42
C PRO A 68 1.80 -2.42 4.34
N LEU A 69 2.53 -3.28 5.02
CA LEU A 69 3.98 -3.43 4.93
C LEU A 69 4.33 -4.87 5.30
N CYS A 70 5.15 -5.52 4.51
CA CYS A 70 5.61 -6.87 4.79
C CYS A 70 7.15 -6.96 4.75
N LEU A 71 7.65 -7.96 5.45
CA LEU A 71 9.05 -8.34 5.54
C LEU A 71 9.25 -9.64 4.78
N GLY A 72 10.22 -9.66 3.90
CA GLY A 72 10.66 -10.84 3.16
C GLY A 72 12.13 -11.15 3.37
N ARG A 73 12.50 -12.39 3.09
CA ARG A 73 13.88 -12.88 3.12
C ARG A 73 14.33 -13.30 1.73
N HIS A 74 15.39 -12.70 1.26
CA HIS A 74 16.09 -13.09 0.04
C HIS A 74 17.47 -13.67 0.40
N GLU A 75 18.08 -14.42 -0.49
CA GLU A 75 19.44 -14.99 -0.27
C GLU A 75 20.47 -13.91 0.05
N HIS A 76 20.35 -12.74 -0.55
CA HIS A 76 21.26 -11.60 -0.34
C HIS A 76 20.88 -10.67 0.82
N GLY A 77 19.77 -10.91 1.52
CA GLY A 77 19.39 -10.03 2.64
C GLY A 77 17.89 -9.99 2.90
N TRP A 78 17.47 -8.92 3.52
CA TRP A 78 16.08 -8.66 3.87
C TRP A 78 15.42 -7.70 2.90
N VAL A 79 14.13 -7.88 2.70
CA VAL A 79 13.31 -7.04 1.81
C VAL A 79 12.14 -6.48 2.60
N ILE A 80 11.87 -5.19 2.42
CA ILE A 80 10.66 -4.53 2.89
C ILE A 80 9.82 -4.14 1.67
N ALA A 81 8.56 -4.52 1.66
CA ALA A 81 7.64 -4.20 0.56
C ALA A 81 6.23 -3.91 1.08
N SER A 82 5.44 -3.18 0.31
CA SER A 82 4.03 -2.94 0.63
C SER A 82 3.16 -4.18 0.42
N GLU A 83 3.55 -5.08 -0.48
CA GLU A 83 2.75 -6.22 -0.91
C GLU A 83 3.60 -7.46 -1.16
N THR A 84 3.03 -8.65 -0.94
CA THR A 84 3.71 -9.93 -1.20
C THR A 84 4.06 -10.13 -2.67
N ALA A 85 3.26 -9.60 -3.60
CA ALA A 85 3.57 -9.64 -5.03
C ALA A 85 4.93 -9.00 -5.39
N ALA A 86 5.40 -8.01 -4.61
CA ALA A 86 6.72 -7.43 -4.80
C ALA A 86 7.84 -8.39 -4.33
N LEU A 87 7.58 -9.17 -3.28
CA LEU A 87 8.51 -10.20 -2.81
C LEU A 87 8.64 -11.32 -3.85
N ASP A 88 7.51 -11.76 -4.42
CA ASP A 88 7.49 -12.79 -5.47
C ASP A 88 8.33 -12.39 -6.69
N ILE A 89 8.21 -11.13 -7.14
CA ILE A 89 8.99 -10.59 -8.26
C ILE A 89 10.50 -10.62 -7.97
N LEU A 90 10.88 -10.40 -6.72
CA LEU A 90 12.28 -10.42 -6.28
C LEU A 90 12.80 -11.83 -5.96
N GLY A 91 11.94 -12.85 -5.96
CA GLY A 91 12.29 -14.18 -5.48
C GLY A 91 12.55 -14.23 -3.97
N ALA A 92 11.95 -13.31 -3.21
CA ALA A 92 12.08 -13.26 -1.76
C ALA A 92 10.95 -14.04 -1.09
N GLU A 93 11.29 -14.82 -0.08
CA GLU A 93 10.31 -15.53 0.76
C GLU A 93 9.60 -14.55 1.70
N PHE A 94 8.27 -14.64 1.78
CA PHE A 94 7.48 -13.88 2.76
C PHE A 94 7.75 -14.40 4.16
N VAL A 95 8.15 -13.51 5.06
CA VAL A 95 8.39 -13.84 6.47
C VAL A 95 7.17 -13.51 7.32
N ARG A 96 6.72 -12.26 7.27
CA ARG A 96 5.54 -11.79 8.01
C ARG A 96 5.11 -10.38 7.57
N GLU A 97 3.95 -10.00 7.96
CA GLU A 97 3.55 -8.59 7.94
C GLU A 97 4.24 -7.82 9.09
N VAL A 98 4.52 -6.54 8.84
CA VAL A 98 4.92 -5.59 9.87
C VAL A 98 3.65 -5.15 10.58
N GLU A 99 3.63 -5.23 11.90
CA GLU A 99 2.44 -4.92 12.69
C GLU A 99 2.12 -3.41 12.73
N PRO A 100 0.86 -3.02 13.00
CA PRO A 100 0.51 -1.64 13.30
C PRO A 100 1.40 -1.04 14.40
N GLY A 101 1.93 0.15 14.16
CA GLY A 101 2.82 0.85 15.08
C GLY A 101 4.21 0.23 15.23
N GLU A 102 4.54 -0.76 14.44
CA GLU A 102 5.87 -1.38 14.45
C GLU A 102 6.85 -0.64 13.56
N MET A 103 8.09 -0.55 14.03
CA MET A 103 9.27 -0.15 13.29
C MET A 103 10.26 -1.31 13.22
N VAL A 104 10.47 -1.85 12.03
CA VAL A 104 11.48 -2.88 11.76
C VAL A 104 12.78 -2.21 11.37
N VAL A 105 13.85 -2.56 12.02
CA VAL A 105 15.22 -2.06 11.75
C VAL A 105 16.07 -3.22 11.25
N ILE A 106 16.73 -3.01 10.15
CA ILE A 106 17.61 -3.96 9.47
C ILE A 106 18.99 -3.32 9.32
N ASP A 107 20.00 -3.92 9.90
CA ASP A 107 21.38 -3.49 9.82
C ASP A 107 22.35 -4.69 9.89
N ALA A 108 23.65 -4.43 10.02
CA ALA A 108 24.66 -5.49 10.11
C ALA A 108 24.47 -6.46 11.29
N THR A 109 23.73 -6.07 12.32
CA THR A 109 23.41 -6.92 13.48
C THR A 109 22.19 -7.83 13.24
N GLY A 110 21.47 -7.63 12.15
CA GLY A 110 20.27 -8.38 11.78
C GLY A 110 18.99 -7.54 11.78
N VAL A 111 17.87 -8.20 12.06
CA VAL A 111 16.53 -7.58 12.10
C VAL A 111 16.04 -7.49 13.53
N ARG A 112 15.52 -6.34 13.90
CA ARG A 112 14.86 -6.11 15.20
C ARG A 112 13.63 -5.22 15.06
N SER A 113 12.69 -5.40 15.98
CA SER A 113 11.47 -4.61 16.05
C SER A 113 11.52 -3.61 17.20
N LEU A 114 11.06 -2.39 16.93
CA LEU A 114 10.89 -1.32 17.91
C LEU A 114 9.46 -0.79 17.86
N ARG A 115 9.00 -0.16 18.94
CA ARG A 115 7.64 0.39 19.07
C ARG A 115 7.71 1.88 19.40
N PRO A 116 7.79 2.76 18.38
CA PRO A 116 7.87 4.20 18.63
C PRO A 116 6.57 4.84 19.08
N PHE A 117 5.43 4.16 18.92
CA PHE A 117 4.10 4.69 19.24
C PHE A 117 3.50 4.00 20.46
N SER A 118 2.60 4.70 21.17
CA SER A 118 1.66 4.05 22.08
C SER A 118 0.72 3.12 21.29
N SER A 119 0.32 2.02 21.92
CA SER A 119 -0.63 1.08 21.30
C SER A 119 -1.93 1.78 20.89
N GLN A 120 -2.38 1.52 19.68
CA GLN A 120 -3.64 1.99 19.13
C GLN A 120 -4.43 0.82 18.57
N GLU A 121 -5.72 1.00 18.37
CA GLU A 121 -6.57 0.04 17.69
C GLU A 121 -6.21 -0.02 16.19
N SER A 122 -6.06 -1.23 15.67
CA SER A 122 -5.77 -1.46 14.26
C SER A 122 -6.95 -1.04 13.38
N SER A 123 -6.66 -0.33 12.30
CA SER A 123 -7.67 0.20 11.36
C SER A 123 -7.21 0.00 9.92
N LEU A 124 -7.41 -1.22 9.43
CA LEU A 124 -7.05 -1.57 8.05
C LEU A 124 -7.85 -0.75 7.03
N CYS A 125 -7.17 -0.24 6.02
CA CYS A 125 -7.82 0.38 4.88
C CYS A 125 -8.52 -0.69 4.01
N LEU A 126 -9.85 -0.70 4.02
CA LEU A 126 -10.64 -1.63 3.21
C LEU A 126 -10.37 -1.51 1.70
N PHE A 127 -9.97 -0.32 1.22
CA PHE A 127 -9.62 -0.11 -0.18
C PHE A 127 -8.41 -0.94 -0.65
N GLU A 128 -7.59 -1.46 0.24
CA GLU A 128 -6.56 -2.43 -0.14
C GLU A 128 -7.18 -3.67 -0.77
N PHE A 129 -8.22 -4.21 -0.15
CA PHE A 129 -8.93 -5.36 -0.69
C PHE A 129 -9.76 -5.02 -1.92
N VAL A 130 -10.43 -3.87 -1.93
CA VAL A 130 -11.35 -3.51 -3.03
C VAL A 130 -10.59 -3.07 -4.28
N TYR A 131 -9.50 -2.31 -4.14
CA TYR A 131 -8.90 -1.62 -5.28
C TYR A 131 -7.38 -1.58 -5.30
N PHE A 132 -6.68 -1.24 -4.20
CA PHE A 132 -5.27 -0.86 -4.27
C PHE A 132 -4.32 -2.04 -4.48
N ALA A 133 -4.46 -3.10 -3.68
CA ALA A 133 -3.54 -4.24 -3.73
C ALA A 133 -3.64 -4.99 -5.07
N ARG A 134 -2.53 -5.53 -5.53
CA ARG A 134 -2.52 -6.40 -6.71
C ARG A 134 -3.33 -7.67 -6.44
N PRO A 135 -4.03 -8.21 -7.45
CA PRO A 135 -4.85 -9.41 -7.26
C PRO A 135 -4.08 -10.65 -6.79
N ASP A 136 -2.83 -10.76 -7.16
CA ASP A 136 -1.92 -11.85 -6.79
C ASP A 136 -1.32 -11.71 -5.39
N SER A 137 -1.48 -10.54 -4.74
CA SER A 137 -1.01 -10.32 -3.38
C SER A 137 -1.85 -11.06 -2.34
N THR A 138 -1.20 -11.37 -1.21
CA THR A 138 -1.83 -11.85 0.02
C THR A 138 -1.67 -10.80 1.12
N LEU A 139 -2.77 -10.39 1.74
CA LEU A 139 -2.80 -9.47 2.88
C LEU A 139 -3.56 -10.12 4.04
N TYR A 140 -2.99 -10.10 5.24
CA TYR A 140 -3.57 -10.70 6.44
C TYR A 140 -4.04 -12.15 6.23
N GLY A 141 -3.25 -12.93 5.49
CA GLY A 141 -3.56 -14.31 5.16
C GLY A 141 -4.65 -14.51 4.10
N HIS A 142 -5.15 -13.44 3.48
CA HIS A 142 -6.19 -13.50 2.44
C HIS A 142 -5.64 -13.11 1.07
N ASN A 143 -5.79 -14.00 0.10
CA ASN A 143 -5.50 -13.68 -1.30
C ASN A 143 -6.50 -12.65 -1.82
N ILE A 144 -6.01 -11.58 -2.43
CA ILE A 144 -6.80 -10.43 -2.88
C ILE A 144 -7.78 -10.80 -3.99
N HIS A 145 -7.34 -11.61 -4.97
CA HIS A 145 -8.22 -12.07 -6.05
C HIS A 145 -9.42 -12.87 -5.50
N ALA A 146 -9.13 -13.82 -4.61
CA ALA A 146 -10.17 -14.62 -3.98
C ALA A 146 -11.13 -13.79 -3.11
N ALA A 147 -10.62 -12.78 -2.40
CA ALA A 147 -11.44 -11.86 -1.62
C ALA A 147 -12.38 -11.05 -2.52
N ARG A 148 -11.87 -10.46 -3.61
CA ARG A 148 -12.69 -9.71 -4.58
C ARG A 148 -13.73 -10.58 -5.26
N ARG A 149 -13.38 -11.83 -5.59
CA ARG A 149 -14.32 -12.78 -6.16
C ARG A 149 -15.47 -13.05 -5.19
N ARG A 150 -15.20 -13.33 -3.91
CA ARG A 150 -16.23 -13.50 -2.87
C ARG A 150 -17.12 -12.27 -2.71
N MET A 151 -16.57 -11.05 -2.83
CA MET A 151 -17.37 -9.81 -2.82
C MET A 151 -18.37 -9.80 -3.98
N GLY A 152 -17.98 -10.24 -5.18
CA GLY A 152 -18.87 -10.37 -6.32
C GLY A 152 -19.95 -11.44 -6.13
N GLU A 153 -19.60 -12.60 -5.59
CA GLU A 153 -20.56 -13.67 -5.24
C GLU A 153 -21.61 -13.17 -4.24
N GLN A 154 -21.17 -12.45 -3.20
CA GLN A 154 -22.06 -11.84 -2.22
C GLN A 154 -22.95 -10.77 -2.83
N LEU A 155 -22.40 -9.95 -3.74
CA LEU A 155 -23.15 -8.91 -4.44
C LEU A 155 -24.27 -9.51 -5.31
N ALA A 156 -24.04 -10.63 -5.98
CA ALA A 156 -25.08 -11.31 -6.77
C ALA A 156 -26.28 -11.74 -5.91
N THR A 157 -26.03 -12.09 -4.65
CA THR A 157 -27.10 -12.42 -3.70
C THR A 157 -27.83 -11.18 -3.17
N GLN A 158 -27.09 -10.10 -2.86
CA GLN A 158 -27.64 -8.89 -2.27
C GLN A 158 -28.34 -7.97 -3.29
N ALA A 159 -27.84 -7.96 -4.52
CA ALA A 159 -28.33 -7.12 -5.60
C ALA A 159 -28.42 -7.93 -6.91
N PRO A 160 -29.36 -8.87 -7.02
CA PRO A 160 -29.57 -9.61 -8.26
C PRO A 160 -30.02 -8.67 -9.38
N ALA A 161 -29.55 -8.90 -10.59
CA ALA A 161 -29.93 -8.12 -11.77
C ALA A 161 -30.47 -9.02 -12.87
N ASP A 162 -31.54 -8.57 -13.54
CA ASP A 162 -32.10 -9.21 -14.73
C ASP A 162 -31.43 -8.61 -15.97
N VAL A 163 -30.32 -9.23 -16.38
CA VAL A 163 -29.48 -8.78 -17.49
C VAL A 163 -28.90 -9.98 -18.25
N ASP A 164 -28.50 -9.75 -19.49
CA ASP A 164 -27.99 -10.80 -20.39
C ASP A 164 -26.51 -11.10 -20.17
N VAL A 165 -25.75 -10.18 -19.61
CA VAL A 165 -24.30 -10.30 -19.54
C VAL A 165 -23.69 -9.48 -18.38
N VAL A 166 -22.65 -10.02 -17.77
CA VAL A 166 -21.79 -9.31 -16.80
C VAL A 166 -20.50 -8.89 -17.49
N VAL A 167 -20.23 -7.59 -17.47
CA VAL A 167 -19.02 -6.99 -18.05
C VAL A 167 -18.22 -6.27 -16.95
N PRO A 168 -16.93 -6.59 -16.76
CA PRO A 168 -16.12 -5.91 -15.76
C PRO A 168 -15.64 -4.55 -16.26
N VAL A 169 -15.45 -3.61 -15.32
CA VAL A 169 -14.56 -2.45 -15.57
C VAL A 169 -13.14 -2.86 -15.20
N PRO A 170 -12.23 -2.98 -16.20
CA PRO A 170 -10.88 -3.45 -15.92
C PRO A 170 -10.03 -2.39 -15.19
N GLU A 171 -9.06 -2.82 -14.37
CA GLU A 171 -8.68 -4.23 -14.14
C GLU A 171 -9.19 -4.71 -12.77
N SER A 172 -9.36 -3.84 -11.80
CA SER A 172 -9.72 -4.18 -10.41
C SER A 172 -11.12 -4.81 -10.28
N GLY A 173 -12.04 -4.51 -11.18
CA GLY A 173 -13.40 -5.06 -11.20
C GLY A 173 -13.51 -6.50 -11.74
N ILE A 174 -12.48 -7.01 -12.41
CA ILE A 174 -12.54 -8.33 -13.07
C ILE A 174 -12.87 -9.46 -12.08
N PRO A 175 -12.17 -9.63 -10.94
CA PRO A 175 -12.46 -10.74 -10.03
C PRO A 175 -13.87 -10.65 -9.42
N ALA A 176 -14.34 -9.45 -9.10
CA ALA A 176 -15.70 -9.25 -8.58
C ALA A 176 -16.77 -9.60 -9.62
N ALA A 177 -16.58 -9.16 -10.88
CA ALA A 177 -17.49 -9.52 -11.96
C ALA A 177 -17.51 -11.03 -12.25
N GLN A 178 -16.36 -11.70 -12.16
CA GLN A 178 -16.29 -13.15 -12.27
C GLN A 178 -17.06 -13.85 -11.15
N GLY A 179 -16.92 -13.36 -9.90
CA GLY A 179 -17.68 -13.87 -8.76
C GLY A 179 -19.19 -13.67 -8.93
N TYR A 180 -19.60 -12.47 -9.36
CA TYR A 180 -21.01 -12.15 -9.64
C TYR A 180 -21.60 -13.06 -10.72
N ALA A 181 -20.91 -13.20 -11.85
CA ALA A 181 -21.34 -14.05 -12.94
C ALA A 181 -21.47 -15.52 -12.52
N ALA A 182 -20.48 -16.02 -11.76
CA ALA A 182 -20.51 -17.40 -11.28
C ALA A 182 -21.69 -17.68 -10.33
N ALA A 183 -22.02 -16.74 -9.43
CA ALA A 183 -23.10 -16.92 -8.46
C ALA A 183 -24.50 -16.67 -9.06
N SER A 184 -24.62 -15.73 -10.01
CA SER A 184 -25.90 -15.42 -10.66
C SER A 184 -26.24 -16.34 -11.83
N GLY A 185 -25.26 -17.04 -12.40
CA GLY A 185 -25.44 -17.81 -13.64
C GLY A 185 -25.46 -16.97 -14.92
N ILE A 186 -25.28 -15.63 -14.80
CA ILE A 186 -25.25 -14.72 -15.94
C ILE A 186 -23.90 -14.83 -16.64
N PRO A 187 -23.85 -14.93 -17.99
CA PRO A 187 -22.60 -15.06 -18.72
C PRO A 187 -21.64 -13.90 -18.47
N PHE A 188 -20.36 -14.20 -18.19
CA PHE A 188 -19.27 -13.22 -18.17
C PHE A 188 -18.73 -12.96 -19.57
N ARG A 189 -18.52 -11.70 -19.94
CA ARG A 189 -17.92 -11.29 -21.21
C ARG A 189 -16.99 -10.09 -21.03
N ASP A 190 -15.96 -10.02 -21.86
CA ASP A 190 -15.07 -8.85 -21.99
C ASP A 190 -15.74 -7.81 -22.90
N GLY A 191 -16.30 -6.77 -22.29
CA GLY A 191 -16.92 -5.65 -23.02
C GLY A 191 -16.05 -4.39 -23.05
N LEU A 192 -15.04 -4.33 -22.19
CA LEU A 192 -14.09 -3.22 -22.07
C LEU A 192 -12.66 -3.76 -21.99
N VAL A 193 -11.75 -3.16 -22.76
CA VAL A 193 -10.32 -3.49 -22.75
C VAL A 193 -9.53 -2.24 -22.36
N LYS A 194 -8.69 -2.38 -21.34
CA LYS A 194 -7.83 -1.29 -20.91
C LYS A 194 -6.60 -1.16 -21.80
N ASN A 195 -6.37 0.05 -22.32
CA ASN A 195 -5.13 0.37 -23.00
C ASN A 195 -3.99 0.45 -21.98
N ARG A 196 -3.05 -0.49 -22.04
CA ARG A 196 -1.91 -0.61 -21.11
C ARG A 196 -0.88 0.51 -21.25
N TYR A 197 -0.86 1.21 -22.38
CA TYR A 197 0.04 2.35 -22.63
C TYR A 197 -0.45 3.66 -21.99
N VAL A 198 -1.70 3.70 -21.51
CA VAL A 198 -2.26 4.87 -20.84
C VAL A 198 -2.22 4.66 -19.32
N GLY A 199 -1.42 5.47 -18.65
CA GLY A 199 -1.28 5.44 -17.19
C GLY A 199 -2.47 6.03 -16.44
N ARG A 200 -2.21 6.61 -15.25
CA ARG A 200 -3.23 7.25 -14.41
C ARG A 200 -3.78 8.50 -15.10
N THR A 201 -5.10 8.62 -15.22
CA THR A 201 -5.78 9.70 -15.93
C THR A 201 -6.45 10.71 -15.00
N PHE A 202 -6.99 10.28 -13.87
CA PHE A 202 -7.73 11.15 -12.94
C PHE A 202 -6.86 12.14 -12.17
N ILE A 203 -5.55 11.95 -12.13
CA ILE A 203 -4.59 12.87 -11.50
C ILE A 203 -4.23 14.07 -12.39
N GLN A 204 -4.70 14.12 -13.62
CA GLN A 204 -4.45 15.25 -14.52
C GLN A 204 -5.18 16.51 -14.02
N PRO A 205 -4.52 17.69 -14.02
CA PRO A 205 -5.05 18.91 -13.41
C PRO A 205 -6.28 19.45 -14.14
N ALA A 206 -6.35 19.35 -15.46
CA ALA A 206 -7.44 19.90 -16.26
C ALA A 206 -8.50 18.85 -16.62
N GLN A 207 -9.79 19.23 -16.57
CA GLN A 207 -10.90 18.33 -16.92
C GLN A 207 -10.78 17.79 -18.35
N SER A 208 -10.45 18.64 -19.33
CA SER A 208 -10.25 18.23 -20.72
C SER A 208 -9.16 17.18 -20.91
N MET A 209 -8.09 17.25 -20.10
CA MET A 209 -7.03 16.24 -20.11
C MET A 209 -7.53 14.92 -19.52
N ARG A 210 -8.34 14.97 -18.47
CA ARG A 210 -8.97 13.78 -17.86
C ARG A 210 -9.91 13.08 -18.85
N ASP A 211 -10.79 13.85 -19.50
CA ASP A 211 -11.75 13.33 -20.49
C ASP A 211 -11.05 12.68 -21.68
N ARG A 212 -10.00 13.33 -22.19
CA ARG A 212 -9.17 12.76 -23.25
C ARG A 212 -8.45 11.50 -22.81
N GLY A 213 -7.91 11.50 -21.58
CA GLY A 213 -7.24 10.35 -20.99
C GLY A 213 -8.17 9.13 -20.84
N ILE A 214 -9.42 9.33 -20.41
CA ILE A 214 -10.43 8.26 -20.29
C ILE A 214 -10.74 7.64 -21.64
N ARG A 215 -10.99 8.46 -22.69
CA ARG A 215 -11.28 7.97 -24.05
C ARG A 215 -10.15 7.14 -24.66
N MET A 216 -8.91 7.42 -24.26
CA MET A 216 -7.75 6.64 -24.74
C MET A 216 -7.51 5.38 -23.89
N LYS A 217 -8.08 5.31 -22.69
CA LYS A 217 -7.79 4.26 -21.72
C LYS A 217 -8.65 3.02 -21.88
N LEU A 218 -9.89 3.20 -22.28
CA LEU A 218 -10.89 2.12 -22.43
C LEU A 218 -11.45 2.09 -23.83
#